data_5d9b04672621fe7d808026a4419e2089
#
_entry.id   5d9b04672621fe7d808026a4419e2089
#
_cell.length_a   1.000
_cell.length_b   1.000
_cell.length_c   1.000
_cell.angle_alpha   90.00
_cell.angle_beta   90.00
_cell.angle_gamma   90.00
#
_symmetry.space_group_name_H-M   'P 1'
#
loop_
_entity.id
_entity.type
_entity.pdbx_description
1 polymer ?
#
loop_
_entity_poly.entity_id
_entity_poly.type
_entity_poly.pdbx_seq_one_letter_code
_entity_poly.pdbx_strand_id
1 'polypeptide(L)'
;MKKLALTDFAKYRYPSALELSPDSRYLTFALKDVDREGDGYRWNLWLYDLERRESRQITRGDDQRQAVWEDNTHILYKTTEPDEALRARGFEEEWTVYHRLNVCTGEDREAFRLPMSVSGLWKMDEGRYVFTGETHLDRPNLLELTGEALEKELVRRQQTKGYKVLTELPLCENGVGMFNQTRITLFLYLEAAGEYRRITPEDYDVNHVNVRPGQVLFTAFPFRDVKPVTEGMYRWDAERNETETLITPDKYSIDYVGHLGRKALCLGLVMRDYGVYEHPTFFVVDENGEENLGRYDRRVNSEVVTDCFSGAVTGQRMVGETLYFLNTDGVGSGLCMWTRETGVQTLFGGDDYLIDFDTKDGKRFLFSAAVGLKLPEVYLWDGGQLEQLTDFNGAALEGVTISVPERLTFTNTDGVDIDGFVMKPVGYEPGKRYPGILHIHG
;
A
#
# COMPACT_ATOMS: atom_id res chain seq x y z
N MET A 1 20.50 -33.89 -4.34
CA MET A 1 19.36 -32.98 -4.18
C MET A 1 19.71 -31.95 -3.12
N LYS A 2 19.71 -30.69 -3.48
CA LYS A 2 19.92 -29.58 -2.56
C LYS A 2 18.60 -29.34 -1.79
N LYS A 3 18.67 -29.31 -0.46
CA LYS A 3 17.51 -28.98 0.39
C LYS A 3 17.51 -27.49 0.71
N LEU A 4 16.35 -26.93 0.97
CA LEU A 4 16.22 -25.59 1.52
C LEU A 4 16.94 -25.50 2.87
N ALA A 5 17.75 -24.48 3.05
CA ALA A 5 18.33 -24.11 4.34
C ALA A 5 17.52 -22.98 4.97
N LEU A 6 17.53 -22.87 6.29
CA LEU A 6 16.83 -21.80 7.03
C LEU A 6 17.26 -20.39 6.60
N THR A 7 18.47 -20.26 6.06
CA THR A 7 19.01 -18.96 5.59
C THR A 7 18.74 -18.67 4.12
N ASP A 8 18.07 -19.56 3.37
CA ASP A 8 17.86 -19.35 1.94
C ASP A 8 16.86 -18.21 1.66
N PHE A 9 15.96 -17.89 2.61
CA PHE A 9 15.07 -16.73 2.50
C PHE A 9 15.82 -15.40 2.22
N ALA A 10 17.06 -15.29 2.69
CA ALA A 10 17.89 -14.11 2.47
C ALA A 10 18.34 -13.91 1.01
N LYS A 11 18.00 -14.86 0.13
CA LYS A 11 18.26 -14.78 -1.32
C LYS A 11 17.01 -14.38 -2.11
N TYR A 12 15.84 -14.35 -1.43
CA TYR A 12 14.57 -14.11 -2.10
C TYR A 12 14.35 -12.62 -2.31
N ARG A 13 13.73 -12.31 -3.44
CA ARG A 13 13.39 -10.95 -3.85
C ARG A 13 11.91 -10.82 -4.09
N TYR A 14 11.37 -9.65 -3.75
CA TYR A 14 9.93 -9.42 -3.76
C TYR A 14 9.62 -8.13 -4.50
N PRO A 15 9.11 -8.21 -5.76
CA PRO A 15 8.59 -7.05 -6.46
C PRO A 15 7.25 -6.59 -5.85
N SER A 16 7.07 -5.28 -5.72
CA SER A 16 5.86 -4.65 -5.18
C SER A 16 5.72 -3.22 -5.66
N ALA A 17 4.63 -2.53 -5.31
CA ALA A 17 4.36 -1.15 -5.70
C ALA A 17 4.48 -0.93 -7.22
N LEU A 18 3.74 -1.75 -7.97
CA LEU A 18 3.71 -1.70 -9.42
C LEU A 18 3.01 -0.42 -9.89
N GLU A 19 3.65 0.32 -10.80
CA GLU A 19 3.07 1.53 -11.37
C GLU A 19 3.47 1.69 -12.85
N LEU A 20 2.51 1.63 -13.74
CA LEU A 20 2.69 1.84 -15.18
C LEU A 20 2.85 3.33 -15.49
N SER A 21 3.71 3.65 -16.45
CA SER A 21 3.76 4.98 -17.06
C SER A 21 2.40 5.32 -17.70
N PRO A 22 2.06 6.62 -17.86
CA PRO A 22 0.79 7.02 -18.46
C PRO A 22 0.54 6.42 -19.85
N ASP A 23 1.59 6.26 -20.66
CA ASP A 23 1.53 5.61 -21.99
C ASP A 23 1.61 4.08 -21.95
N SER A 24 1.72 3.49 -20.76
CA SER A 24 1.85 2.04 -20.54
C SER A 24 3.06 1.39 -21.21
N ARG A 25 4.11 2.14 -21.48
CA ARG A 25 5.37 1.64 -22.03
C ARG A 25 6.30 1.09 -20.96
N TYR A 26 6.36 1.78 -19.83
CA TYR A 26 7.24 1.44 -18.73
C TYR A 26 6.44 0.99 -17.50
N LEU A 27 6.99 0.04 -16.77
CA LEU A 27 6.54 -0.35 -15.44
C LEU A 27 7.64 -0.03 -14.45
N THR A 28 7.36 0.77 -13.41
CA THR A 28 8.19 0.86 -12.22
C THR A 28 7.69 -0.07 -11.14
N PHE A 29 8.59 -0.61 -10.34
CA PHE A 29 8.28 -1.40 -9.16
C PHE A 29 9.43 -1.31 -8.15
N ALA A 30 9.11 -1.50 -6.88
CA ALA A 30 10.11 -1.66 -5.84
C ALA A 30 10.51 -3.13 -5.75
N LEU A 31 11.80 -3.43 -5.79
CA LEU A 31 12.33 -4.75 -5.52
C LEU A 31 12.94 -4.77 -4.13
N LYS A 32 12.34 -5.56 -3.24
CA LYS A 32 12.84 -5.79 -1.89
C LYS A 32 13.80 -6.97 -1.87
N ASP A 33 14.94 -6.80 -1.24
CA ASP A 33 15.85 -7.88 -0.87
C ASP A 33 16.26 -7.79 0.62
N VAL A 34 16.85 -8.87 1.13
CA VAL A 34 17.24 -8.97 2.55
C VAL A 34 18.63 -8.38 2.75
N ASP A 35 18.75 -7.45 3.67
CA ASP A 35 20.02 -6.95 4.19
C ASP A 35 20.44 -7.73 5.44
N ARG A 36 21.32 -8.70 5.25
CA ARG A 36 21.80 -9.55 6.35
C ARG A 36 22.77 -8.83 7.28
N GLU A 37 23.49 -7.83 6.80
CA GLU A 37 24.46 -7.09 7.59
C GLU A 37 23.77 -6.03 8.44
N GLY A 38 22.74 -5.36 7.86
CA GLY A 38 21.94 -4.35 8.54
C GLY A 38 20.75 -4.92 9.31
N ASP A 39 20.55 -6.26 9.34
CA ASP A 39 19.41 -6.94 9.98
C ASP A 39 18.06 -6.36 9.55
N GLY A 40 17.88 -6.21 8.23
CA GLY A 40 16.71 -5.55 7.68
C GLY A 40 16.44 -5.89 6.22
N TYR A 41 15.82 -4.95 5.55
CA TYR A 41 15.50 -5.07 4.14
C TYR A 41 15.94 -3.82 3.39
N ARG A 42 16.27 -4.00 2.10
CA ARG A 42 16.56 -2.92 1.15
C ARG A 42 15.51 -2.91 0.07
N TRP A 43 15.11 -1.71 -0.34
CA TRP A 43 14.18 -1.48 -1.44
C TRP A 43 14.82 -0.54 -2.45
N ASN A 44 14.84 -0.95 -3.70
CA ASN A 44 15.25 -0.10 -4.80
C ASN A 44 14.22 -0.15 -5.92
N LEU A 45 14.07 0.95 -6.63
CA LEU A 45 13.18 1.01 -7.78
C LEU A 45 13.85 0.39 -8.99
N TRP A 46 13.05 -0.39 -9.68
CA TRP A 46 13.37 -1.02 -10.96
C TRP A 46 12.40 -0.52 -12.02
N LEU A 47 12.88 -0.52 -13.27
CA LEU A 47 12.11 -0.21 -14.46
C LEU A 47 12.08 -1.43 -15.36
N TYR A 48 10.90 -1.78 -15.85
CA TYR A 48 10.72 -2.74 -16.94
C TYR A 48 10.25 -1.99 -18.19
N ASP A 49 11.00 -2.12 -19.31
CA ASP A 49 10.59 -1.61 -20.62
C ASP A 49 9.78 -2.72 -21.33
N LEU A 50 8.46 -2.51 -21.48
CA LEU A 50 7.54 -3.48 -22.06
C LEU A 50 7.76 -3.70 -23.56
N GLU A 51 8.36 -2.73 -24.27
CA GLU A 51 8.70 -2.89 -25.69
C GLU A 51 10.00 -3.70 -25.87
N ARG A 52 11.02 -3.40 -25.05
CA ARG A 52 12.33 -4.08 -25.11
C ARG A 52 12.35 -5.39 -24.35
N ARG A 53 11.39 -5.58 -23.43
CA ARG A 53 11.29 -6.74 -22.53
C ARG A 53 12.52 -6.91 -21.64
N GLU A 54 12.99 -5.79 -21.09
CA GLU A 54 14.18 -5.73 -20.25
C GLU A 54 13.89 -4.98 -18.95
N SER A 55 14.45 -5.47 -17.85
CA SER A 55 14.40 -4.79 -16.57
C SER A 55 15.76 -4.24 -16.17
N ARG A 56 15.75 -3.09 -15.47
CA ARG A 56 16.96 -2.52 -14.89
C ARG A 56 16.68 -1.78 -13.59
N GLN A 57 17.64 -1.79 -12.69
CA GLN A 57 17.59 -0.99 -11.49
C GLN A 57 17.78 0.50 -11.82
N ILE A 58 16.95 1.37 -11.23
CA ILE A 58 16.98 2.82 -11.47
C ILE A 58 17.34 3.65 -10.23
N THR A 59 17.24 3.08 -9.01
CA THR A 59 17.71 3.74 -7.78
C THR A 59 18.64 2.82 -6.98
N ARG A 60 19.43 3.40 -6.04
CA ARG A 60 20.44 2.65 -5.25
C ARG A 60 20.56 3.17 -3.81
N GLY A 61 19.51 3.79 -3.28
CA GLY A 61 19.54 4.36 -1.93
C GLY A 61 18.97 3.44 -0.84
N ASP A 62 18.59 2.22 -1.22
CA ASP A 62 18.17 1.13 -0.33
C ASP A 62 16.87 1.35 0.46
N ASP A 63 16.15 2.47 0.27
CA ASP A 63 14.84 2.73 0.87
C ASP A 63 13.83 3.39 -0.10
N GLN A 64 13.95 3.12 -1.41
CA GLN A 64 13.04 3.62 -2.42
C GLN A 64 11.93 2.59 -2.67
N ARG A 65 10.75 2.86 -2.12
CA ARG A 65 9.64 1.89 -2.07
C ARG A 65 8.52 2.15 -3.06
N GLN A 66 8.46 3.34 -3.64
CA GLN A 66 7.39 3.75 -4.54
C GLN A 66 7.84 4.85 -5.50
N ALA A 67 7.32 4.82 -6.72
CA ALA A 67 7.46 5.87 -7.71
C ALA A 67 6.09 6.52 -7.97
N VAL A 68 6.11 7.80 -8.33
CA VAL A 68 4.94 8.55 -8.82
C VAL A 68 5.28 9.10 -10.19
N TRP A 69 4.59 8.65 -11.23
CA TRP A 69 4.80 9.14 -12.59
C TRP A 69 4.30 10.57 -12.75
N GLU A 70 5.18 11.45 -13.22
CA GLU A 70 4.80 12.82 -13.60
C GLU A 70 4.37 12.94 -15.06
N ASP A 71 5.06 12.19 -15.93
CA ASP A 71 4.79 12.04 -17.36
C ASP A 71 5.30 10.67 -17.84
N ASN A 72 5.45 10.46 -19.15
CA ASN A 72 5.90 9.19 -19.73
C ASN A 72 7.38 8.86 -19.47
N THR A 73 8.16 9.80 -18.94
CA THR A 73 9.62 9.66 -18.78
C THR A 73 10.14 10.08 -17.41
N HIS A 74 9.38 10.84 -16.63
CA HIS A 74 9.80 11.32 -15.33
C HIS A 74 8.97 10.69 -14.21
N ILE A 75 9.68 10.29 -13.17
CA ILE A 75 9.08 9.84 -11.90
C ILE A 75 9.58 10.69 -10.75
N LEU A 76 8.76 10.81 -9.71
CA LEU A 76 9.17 11.22 -8.39
C LEU A 76 9.36 9.99 -7.51
N TYR A 77 10.43 9.97 -6.74
CA TYR A 77 10.66 9.01 -5.67
C TYR A 77 11.17 9.73 -4.43
N LYS A 78 10.94 9.18 -3.25
CA LYS A 78 11.36 9.82 -2.00
C LYS A 78 12.60 9.17 -1.41
N THR A 79 13.38 10.00 -0.71
CA THR A 79 14.40 9.62 0.27
C THR A 79 14.10 10.30 1.60
N THR A 80 14.72 9.80 2.66
CA THR A 80 14.66 10.41 3.99
C THR A 80 16.05 10.93 4.34
N GLU A 81 16.15 12.22 4.70
CA GLU A 81 17.40 12.87 5.06
C GLU A 81 17.31 13.45 6.47
N PRO A 82 18.24 13.12 7.38
CA PRO A 82 18.27 13.72 8.69
C PRO A 82 18.59 15.21 8.64
N ASP A 83 17.98 16.00 9.52
CA ASP A 83 18.45 17.36 9.75
C ASP A 83 19.72 17.34 10.60
N GLU A 84 20.87 17.56 9.97
CA GLU A 84 22.17 17.45 10.62
C GLU A 84 22.36 18.45 11.78
N ALA A 85 21.74 19.62 11.72
CA ALA A 85 21.83 20.63 12.77
C ALA A 85 21.07 20.19 14.04
N LEU A 86 19.88 19.63 13.88
CA LEU A 86 19.09 19.07 14.98
C LEU A 86 19.71 17.78 15.51
N ARG A 87 20.20 16.92 14.62
CA ARG A 87 20.90 15.67 14.96
C ARG A 87 22.14 15.91 15.81
N ALA A 88 22.94 16.91 15.48
CA ALA A 88 24.11 17.33 16.30
C ALA A 88 23.72 17.77 17.71
N ARG A 89 22.45 18.13 17.93
CA ARG A 89 21.87 18.53 19.22
C ARG A 89 21.12 17.39 19.92
N GLY A 90 21.11 16.18 19.34
CA GLY A 90 20.49 14.98 19.88
C GLY A 90 18.97 14.85 19.62
N PHE A 91 18.48 15.49 18.54
CA PHE A 91 17.11 15.37 18.04
C PHE A 91 17.11 14.75 16.67
N GLU A 92 16.37 13.67 16.52
CA GLU A 92 16.26 12.91 15.26
C GLU A 92 15.03 13.40 14.52
N GLU A 93 15.19 14.42 13.70
CA GLU A 93 14.18 14.95 12.81
C GLU A 93 14.65 14.76 11.36
N GLU A 94 13.73 14.40 10.49
CA GLU A 94 14.05 14.00 9.12
C GLU A 94 13.19 14.74 8.11
N TRP A 95 13.82 15.15 7.01
CA TRP A 95 13.17 15.67 5.82
C TRP A 95 12.76 14.52 4.91
N THR A 96 11.54 14.57 4.39
CA THR A 96 11.21 13.77 3.20
C THR A 96 11.63 14.56 1.97
N VAL A 97 12.57 14.02 1.20
CA VAL A 97 13.11 14.63 -0.01
C VAL A 97 12.61 13.88 -1.22
N TYR A 98 11.97 14.59 -2.15
CA TYR A 98 11.55 14.03 -3.42
C TYR A 98 12.57 14.34 -4.51
N HIS A 99 12.96 13.30 -5.23
CA HIS A 99 13.84 13.35 -6.38
C HIS A 99 13.04 13.16 -7.66
N ARG A 100 13.39 13.92 -8.69
CA ARG A 100 12.84 13.76 -10.04
C ARG A 100 13.87 13.03 -10.89
N LEU A 101 13.53 11.83 -11.31
CA LEU A 101 14.36 10.97 -12.14
C LEU A 101 13.78 10.84 -13.54
N ASN A 102 14.57 11.18 -14.57
CA ASN A 102 14.25 10.83 -15.94
C ASN A 102 14.64 9.37 -16.19
N VAL A 103 13.66 8.50 -16.36
CA VAL A 103 13.91 7.06 -16.52
C VAL A 103 14.59 6.70 -17.83
N CYS A 104 14.62 7.57 -18.84
CA CYS A 104 15.29 7.32 -20.12
C CYS A 104 16.75 7.74 -20.11
N THR A 105 17.06 8.90 -19.53
CA THR A 105 18.44 9.46 -19.51
C THR A 105 19.20 9.11 -18.24
N GLY A 106 18.50 8.81 -17.14
CA GLY A 106 19.10 8.62 -15.82
C GLY A 106 19.43 9.95 -15.11
N GLU A 107 19.02 11.10 -15.65
CA GLU A 107 19.14 12.37 -14.96
C GLU A 107 18.29 12.37 -13.69
N ASP A 108 18.92 12.64 -12.55
CA ASP A 108 18.32 12.62 -11.21
C ASP A 108 18.66 13.90 -10.48
N ARG A 109 17.64 14.56 -9.90
CA ARG A 109 17.80 15.79 -9.13
C ARG A 109 16.76 15.91 -8.04
N GLU A 110 17.10 16.60 -6.97
CA GLU A 110 16.11 17.01 -5.97
C GLU A 110 15.01 17.87 -6.64
N ALA A 111 13.78 17.49 -6.42
CA ALA A 111 12.61 18.23 -6.87
C ALA A 111 12.12 19.18 -5.77
N PHE A 112 11.86 18.64 -4.59
CA PHE A 112 11.43 19.39 -3.42
C PHE A 112 11.62 18.56 -2.14
N ARG A 113 11.53 19.23 -0.99
CA ARG A 113 11.57 18.58 0.33
C ARG A 113 10.43 19.05 1.22
N LEU A 114 10.01 18.18 2.12
CA LEU A 114 8.93 18.41 3.07
C LEU A 114 9.43 18.16 4.49
N PRO A 115 9.10 19.04 5.46
CA PRO A 115 9.64 18.96 6.83
C PRO A 115 8.85 17.96 7.70
N MET A 116 8.54 16.80 7.17
CA MET A 116 7.77 15.77 7.88
C MET A 116 7.89 14.41 7.19
N SER A 117 7.52 13.35 7.90
CA SER A 117 7.32 12.02 7.32
C SER A 117 6.11 12.02 6.38
N VAL A 118 6.32 11.65 5.10
CA VAL A 118 5.26 11.57 4.09
C VAL A 118 4.95 10.12 3.80
N SER A 119 3.68 9.72 3.95
CA SER A 119 3.22 8.36 3.71
C SER A 119 2.70 8.13 2.29
N GLY A 120 2.15 9.16 1.63
CA GLY A 120 1.65 9.08 0.25
C GLY A 120 1.82 10.39 -0.50
N LEU A 121 2.09 10.30 -1.81
CA LEU A 121 2.15 11.43 -2.73
C LEU A 121 1.37 11.09 -3.99
N TRP A 122 0.55 12.01 -4.47
CA TRP A 122 -0.22 11.89 -5.69
C TRP A 122 -0.07 13.16 -6.53
N LYS A 123 0.22 13.00 -7.81
CA LYS A 123 0.15 14.11 -8.76
C LYS A 123 -1.32 14.45 -9.00
N MET A 124 -1.71 15.70 -8.76
CA MET A 124 -3.05 16.18 -9.07
C MET A 124 -3.12 16.68 -10.52
N ASP A 125 -2.20 17.57 -10.86
CA ASP A 125 -1.98 18.10 -12.20
C ASP A 125 -0.57 18.73 -12.30
N GLU A 126 -0.31 19.59 -13.27
CA GLU A 126 1.00 20.19 -13.45
C GLU A 126 1.35 21.11 -12.28
N GLY A 127 2.44 20.78 -11.60
CA GLY A 127 2.97 21.54 -10.46
C GLY A 127 2.13 21.49 -9.19
N ARG A 128 1.06 20.66 -9.13
CA ARG A 128 0.26 20.46 -7.92
C ARG A 128 0.27 19.00 -7.49
N TYR A 129 0.63 18.78 -6.23
CA TYR A 129 0.68 17.44 -5.63
C TYR A 129 -0.15 17.43 -4.35
N VAL A 130 -0.84 16.33 -4.13
CA VAL A 130 -1.49 16.03 -2.86
C VAL A 130 -0.63 15.02 -2.12
N PHE A 131 -0.45 15.23 -0.83
CA PHE A 131 0.33 14.28 -0.03
C PHE A 131 -0.28 14.10 1.36
N THR A 132 0.01 12.96 1.98
CA THR A 132 -0.29 12.68 3.37
C THR A 132 0.99 12.74 4.19
N GLY A 133 0.97 13.57 5.24
CA GLY A 133 2.10 13.78 6.13
C GLY A 133 1.73 13.56 7.58
N GLU A 134 2.69 13.07 8.37
CA GLU A 134 2.53 12.90 9.80
C GLU A 134 2.64 14.25 10.52
N THR A 135 1.67 14.57 11.38
CA THR A 135 1.64 15.76 12.22
C THR A 135 1.34 15.41 13.68
N HIS A 136 1.74 16.30 14.59
CA HIS A 136 1.54 16.10 16.02
C HIS A 136 0.70 17.23 16.60
N LEU A 137 -0.31 16.91 17.40
CA LEU A 137 -1.16 17.89 18.05
C LEU A 137 -0.56 18.43 19.37
N ASP A 138 0.31 17.65 20.01
CA ASP A 138 0.92 17.97 21.31
C ASP A 138 2.25 18.72 21.21
N ARG A 139 2.78 18.88 20.01
CA ARG A 139 4.09 19.49 19.80
C ARG A 139 4.25 20.10 18.41
N PRO A 140 4.94 21.25 18.31
CA PRO A 140 5.27 21.83 17.01
C PRO A 140 6.34 21.02 16.29
N ASN A 141 6.37 21.12 14.97
CA ASN A 141 7.41 20.56 14.14
C ASN A 141 8.72 21.36 14.27
N LEU A 142 9.81 20.71 14.70
CA LEU A 142 11.10 21.38 14.89
C LEU A 142 11.69 21.93 13.60
N LEU A 143 11.45 21.27 12.47
CA LEU A 143 11.97 21.67 11.15
C LEU A 143 11.34 22.99 10.65
N GLU A 144 10.21 23.41 11.22
CA GLU A 144 9.52 24.65 10.87
C GLU A 144 9.83 25.79 11.86
N LEU A 145 10.48 25.49 12.99
CA LEU A 145 10.82 26.47 14.01
C LEU A 145 12.18 27.10 13.77
N THR A 146 12.28 28.38 14.12
CA THR A 146 13.54 29.13 14.05
C THR A 146 13.73 30.01 15.31
N GLY A 147 14.97 30.44 15.56
CA GLY A 147 15.30 31.41 16.61
C GLY A 147 14.84 30.97 18.01
N GLU A 148 14.25 31.90 18.77
CA GLU A 148 13.84 31.68 20.15
C GLU A 148 12.78 30.59 20.31
N ALA A 149 11.87 30.44 19.34
CA ALA A 149 10.83 29.40 19.36
C ALA A 149 11.45 27.99 19.28
N LEU A 150 12.44 27.79 18.41
CA LEU A 150 13.19 26.56 18.32
C LEU A 150 13.91 26.25 19.64
N GLU A 151 14.67 27.20 20.18
CA GLU A 151 15.43 27.02 21.43
C GLU A 151 14.52 26.62 22.59
N LYS A 152 13.40 27.29 22.74
CA LYS A 152 12.40 26.98 23.79
C LYS A 152 11.86 25.55 23.65
N GLU A 153 11.52 25.13 22.43
CA GLU A 153 10.98 23.79 22.19
C GLU A 153 12.03 22.69 22.40
N LEU A 154 13.27 22.92 21.99
CA LEU A 154 14.37 21.97 22.24
C LEU A 154 14.60 21.76 23.73
N VAL A 155 14.60 22.84 24.53
CA VAL A 155 14.69 22.75 26.00
C VAL A 155 13.52 21.95 26.56
N ARG A 156 12.28 22.23 26.14
CA ARG A 156 11.08 21.48 26.55
C ARG A 156 11.21 20.00 26.27
N ARG A 157 11.58 19.61 25.04
CA ARG A 157 11.76 18.20 24.64
C ARG A 157 12.86 17.51 25.44
N GLN A 158 13.96 18.20 25.71
CA GLN A 158 15.04 17.64 26.52
C GLN A 158 14.58 17.36 27.97
N GLN A 159 13.76 18.24 28.55
CA GLN A 159 13.22 18.06 29.91
C GLN A 159 12.20 16.91 30.01
N THR A 160 11.48 16.62 28.92
CA THR A 160 10.45 15.58 28.86
C THR A 160 10.93 14.25 28.28
N LYS A 161 12.21 14.15 27.90
CA LYS A 161 12.76 12.96 27.22
C LYS A 161 12.59 11.64 27.99
N GLY A 162 12.52 11.70 29.31
CA GLY A 162 12.47 10.52 30.20
C GLY A 162 11.08 9.89 30.38
N TYR A 163 10.01 10.48 29.82
CA TYR A 163 8.65 9.96 29.95
C TYR A 163 7.78 10.34 28.76
N LYS A 164 6.70 9.59 28.54
CA LYS A 164 5.63 9.90 27.58
C LYS A 164 4.30 10.00 28.33
N VAL A 165 3.49 10.98 27.97
CA VAL A 165 2.10 11.12 28.44
C VAL A 165 1.21 10.64 27.32
N LEU A 166 0.48 9.56 27.54
CA LEU A 166 -0.45 8.99 26.57
C LEU A 166 -1.87 9.40 26.97
N THR A 167 -2.59 10.02 26.07
CA THR A 167 -3.93 10.57 26.32
C THR A 167 -4.99 9.98 25.40
N GLU A 168 -4.59 9.10 24.47
CA GLU A 168 -5.47 8.50 23.46
C GLU A 168 -5.42 6.97 23.51
N LEU A 169 -6.50 6.34 23.06
CA LEU A 169 -6.62 4.89 22.92
C LEU A 169 -6.81 4.50 21.44
N PRO A 170 -6.19 3.38 20.97
CA PRO A 170 -5.30 2.49 21.71
C PRO A 170 -3.96 3.16 22.05
N LEU A 171 -3.29 2.71 23.09
CA LEU A 171 -1.98 3.24 23.50
C LEU A 171 -0.85 2.80 22.57
N CYS A 172 -1.05 1.69 21.85
CA CYS A 172 -0.10 1.17 20.89
C CYS A 172 -0.83 0.30 19.85
N GLU A 173 -0.23 0.18 18.68
CA GLU A 173 -0.66 -0.73 17.61
C GLU A 173 0.52 -1.60 17.16
N ASN A 174 0.22 -2.83 16.73
CA ASN A 174 1.23 -3.75 16.21
C ASN A 174 1.90 -3.16 14.96
N GLY A 175 3.22 -3.20 14.92
CA GLY A 175 4.02 -2.66 13.81
C GLY A 175 4.21 -1.14 13.86
N VAL A 176 3.43 -0.40 14.65
CA VAL A 176 3.53 1.06 14.83
C VAL A 176 4.20 1.43 16.14
N GLY A 177 3.95 0.64 17.19
CA GLY A 177 4.43 0.92 18.54
C GLY A 177 3.49 1.86 19.32
N MET A 178 4.05 2.60 20.27
CA MET A 178 3.29 3.60 21.06
C MET A 178 3.19 4.91 20.29
N PHE A 179 1.98 5.38 20.09
CA PHE A 179 1.69 6.69 19.47
C PHE A 179 0.75 7.50 20.36
N ASN A 180 0.75 8.81 20.18
CA ASN A 180 -0.14 9.72 20.90
C ASN A 180 -0.22 11.05 20.17
N GLN A 181 -1.42 11.52 19.96
CA GLN A 181 -1.72 12.79 19.28
C GLN A 181 -1.03 12.97 17.91
N THR A 182 -0.75 11.87 17.26
CA THR A 182 -0.21 11.81 15.88
C THR A 182 -1.37 11.68 14.91
N ARG A 183 -1.33 12.44 13.81
CA ARG A 183 -2.34 12.42 12.75
C ARG A 183 -1.70 12.29 11.38
N ILE A 184 -2.31 11.51 10.53
CA ILE A 184 -2.04 11.55 9.10
C ILE A 184 -2.91 12.66 8.52
N THR A 185 -2.27 13.70 8.05
CA THR A 185 -2.90 14.93 7.58
C THR A 185 -2.77 15.04 6.06
N LEU A 186 -3.83 15.47 5.39
CA LEU A 186 -3.83 15.71 3.94
C LEU A 186 -3.40 17.14 3.63
N PHE A 187 -2.47 17.26 2.67
CA PHE A 187 -1.89 18.54 2.23
C PHE A 187 -1.94 18.69 0.71
N LEU A 188 -1.98 19.93 0.26
CA LEU A 188 -1.65 20.31 -1.11
C LEU A 188 -0.26 20.95 -1.14
N TYR A 189 0.63 20.49 -2.05
CA TYR A 189 1.90 21.12 -2.37
C TYR A 189 1.82 21.84 -3.69
N LEU A 190 2.36 23.08 -3.74
CA LEU A 190 2.41 23.97 -4.90
C LEU A 190 3.88 24.14 -5.31
N GLU A 191 4.31 23.43 -6.34
CA GLU A 191 5.73 23.36 -6.73
C GLU A 191 6.29 24.75 -7.12
N ALA A 192 5.53 25.54 -7.87
CA ALA A 192 5.97 26.87 -8.30
C ALA A 192 6.21 27.84 -7.14
N ALA A 193 5.50 27.68 -6.03
CA ALA A 193 5.67 28.51 -4.83
C ALA A 193 6.65 27.89 -3.82
N GLY A 194 6.91 26.57 -3.93
CA GLY A 194 7.64 25.82 -2.89
C GLY A 194 6.90 25.74 -1.56
N GLU A 195 5.57 25.82 -1.60
CA GLU A 195 4.73 25.90 -0.40
C GLU A 195 3.73 24.76 -0.33
N TYR A 196 3.33 24.40 0.88
CA TYR A 196 2.25 23.45 1.10
C TYR A 196 1.21 24.04 2.05
N ARG A 197 -0.01 23.57 1.91
CA ARG A 197 -1.13 23.94 2.78
C ARG A 197 -1.94 22.74 3.20
N ARG A 198 -2.41 22.76 4.43
CA ARG A 198 -3.29 21.74 5.00
C ARG A 198 -4.68 21.78 4.33
N ILE A 199 -5.22 20.60 4.05
CA ILE A 199 -6.59 20.41 3.53
C ILE A 199 -7.54 20.00 4.66
N THR A 200 -7.11 19.07 5.53
CA THR A 200 -7.96 18.53 6.60
C THR A 200 -7.82 19.32 7.90
N PRO A 201 -8.85 19.32 8.78
CA PRO A 201 -8.73 19.86 10.14
C PRO A 201 -7.60 19.19 10.93
N GLU A 202 -7.12 19.85 11.98
CA GLU A 202 -5.96 19.38 12.76
C GLU A 202 -6.20 18.07 13.49
N ASP A 203 -7.40 17.88 14.03
CA ASP A 203 -7.78 16.70 14.81
C ASP A 203 -8.28 15.52 13.94
N TYR A 204 -8.21 15.64 12.60
CA TYR A 204 -8.61 14.58 11.70
C TYR A 204 -7.43 13.68 11.34
N ASP A 205 -7.70 12.37 11.35
CA ASP A 205 -6.79 11.34 10.85
C ASP A 205 -7.28 10.82 9.50
N VAL A 206 -6.43 10.87 8.47
CA VAL A 206 -6.77 10.51 7.07
C VAL A 206 -6.37 9.08 6.79
N ASN A 207 -7.24 8.33 6.12
CA ASN A 207 -7.00 6.94 5.78
C ASN A 207 -6.84 6.72 4.26
N HIS A 208 -7.93 6.76 3.49
CA HIS A 208 -7.91 6.55 2.04
C HIS A 208 -7.88 7.86 1.28
N VAL A 209 -7.11 7.90 0.19
CA VAL A 209 -7.00 9.08 -0.68
C VAL A 209 -7.09 8.64 -2.14
N ASN A 210 -7.94 9.30 -2.92
CA ASN A 210 -8.06 9.11 -4.36
C ASN A 210 -8.06 10.48 -5.05
N VAL A 211 -7.08 10.72 -5.92
CA VAL A 211 -6.80 12.03 -6.53
C VAL A 211 -7.11 12.00 -8.02
N ARG A 212 -7.78 13.04 -8.49
CA ARG A 212 -7.91 13.38 -9.91
C ARG A 212 -7.66 14.88 -10.12
N PRO A 213 -7.47 15.35 -11.36
CA PRO A 213 -7.29 16.78 -11.62
C PRO A 213 -8.37 17.63 -10.95
N GLY A 214 -7.93 18.57 -10.10
CA GLY A 214 -8.79 19.51 -9.39
C GLY A 214 -9.60 18.97 -8.21
N GLN A 215 -9.61 17.65 -7.93
CA GLN A 215 -10.42 17.08 -6.85
C GLN A 215 -9.74 15.93 -6.12
N VAL A 216 -10.02 15.82 -4.82
CA VAL A 216 -9.59 14.72 -3.97
C VAL A 216 -10.80 14.10 -3.28
N LEU A 217 -10.96 12.80 -3.39
CA LEU A 217 -11.79 12.01 -2.49
C LEU A 217 -10.89 11.45 -1.40
N PHE A 218 -11.32 11.55 -0.16
CA PHE A 218 -10.58 10.98 0.96
C PHE A 218 -11.52 10.53 2.07
N THR A 219 -11.03 9.64 2.92
CA THR A 219 -11.70 9.27 4.15
C THR A 219 -10.90 9.81 5.32
N ALA A 220 -11.61 10.21 6.37
CA ALA A 220 -11.01 10.70 7.58
C ALA A 220 -12.00 10.62 8.75
N PHE A 221 -11.48 10.67 9.96
CA PHE A 221 -12.28 10.76 11.19
C PHE A 221 -11.66 11.75 12.17
N PRO A 222 -12.50 12.47 12.95
CA PRO A 222 -12.00 13.23 14.08
C PRO A 222 -11.51 12.25 15.15
N PHE A 223 -10.24 12.35 15.52
CA PHE A 223 -9.65 11.50 16.55
C PHE A 223 -9.24 12.36 17.75
N ARG A 224 -9.90 12.17 18.88
CA ARG A 224 -9.64 12.95 20.11
C ARG A 224 -9.17 12.03 21.22
N ASP A 225 -10.00 11.26 21.84
CA ASP A 225 -9.60 10.43 23.00
C ASP A 225 -9.48 8.94 22.62
N VAL A 226 -10.39 8.48 21.77
CA VAL A 226 -10.45 7.07 21.31
C VAL A 226 -10.53 7.05 19.80
N LYS A 227 -9.67 6.23 19.17
CA LYS A 227 -9.67 6.05 17.71
C LYS A 227 -11.00 5.45 17.28
N PRO A 228 -11.77 6.14 16.44
CA PRO A 228 -13.00 5.59 15.90
C PRO A 228 -12.75 4.37 15.01
N VAL A 229 -13.73 3.49 14.90
CA VAL A 229 -13.73 2.38 13.94
C VAL A 229 -14.47 2.74 12.64
N THR A 230 -15.17 3.87 12.64
CA THR A 230 -15.89 4.41 11.49
C THR A 230 -15.26 5.71 11.03
N GLU A 231 -15.42 6.02 9.76
CA GLU A 231 -14.84 7.20 9.14
C GLU A 231 -15.82 7.89 8.19
N GLY A 232 -15.61 9.17 7.98
CA GLY A 232 -16.34 9.94 6.99
C GLY A 232 -15.68 9.88 5.62
N MET A 233 -16.47 10.11 4.58
CA MET A 233 -16.00 10.30 3.21
C MET A 233 -16.21 11.74 2.80
N TYR A 234 -15.17 12.32 2.22
CA TYR A 234 -15.11 13.73 1.88
C TYR A 234 -14.64 13.94 0.44
N ARG A 235 -15.11 15.03 -0.16
CA ARG A 235 -14.63 15.54 -1.44
C ARG A 235 -14.06 16.95 -1.25
N TRP A 236 -12.80 17.13 -1.57
CA TRP A 236 -12.17 18.43 -1.60
C TRP A 236 -12.03 18.93 -3.04
N ASP A 237 -12.45 20.18 -3.30
CA ASP A 237 -12.33 20.86 -4.58
C ASP A 237 -11.17 21.87 -4.50
N ALA A 238 -10.18 21.71 -5.37
CA ALA A 238 -8.95 22.49 -5.36
C ALA A 238 -9.14 23.94 -5.79
N GLU A 239 -10.11 24.20 -6.68
CA GLU A 239 -10.36 25.55 -7.23
C GLU A 239 -11.15 26.39 -6.22
N ARG A 240 -12.10 25.79 -5.54
CA ARG A 240 -12.91 26.44 -4.51
C ARG A 240 -12.23 26.44 -3.15
N ASN A 241 -11.31 25.53 -2.93
CA ASN A 241 -10.71 25.22 -1.63
C ASN A 241 -11.79 24.88 -0.57
N GLU A 242 -12.77 24.08 -0.96
CA GLU A 242 -13.90 23.68 -0.13
C GLU A 242 -13.96 22.17 0.01
N THR A 243 -14.35 21.71 1.19
CA THR A 243 -14.55 20.29 1.49
C THR A 243 -16.05 20.03 1.68
N GLU A 244 -16.57 19.10 0.91
CA GLU A 244 -17.93 18.57 1.02
C GLU A 244 -17.91 17.25 1.78
N THR A 245 -18.81 17.06 2.74
CA THR A 245 -19.02 15.78 3.41
C THR A 245 -19.99 14.92 2.58
N LEU A 246 -19.52 13.80 2.08
CA LEU A 246 -20.32 12.84 1.32
C LEU A 246 -20.95 11.77 2.23
N ILE A 247 -20.18 11.25 3.19
CA ILE A 247 -20.63 10.31 4.22
C ILE A 247 -20.14 10.83 5.56
N THR A 248 -21.04 10.88 6.55
CA THR A 248 -20.70 11.29 7.92
C THR A 248 -19.85 10.22 8.63
N PRO A 249 -18.97 10.60 9.58
CA PRO A 249 -17.98 9.67 10.15
C PRO A 249 -18.53 8.64 11.15
N ASP A 250 -19.84 8.54 11.31
CA ASP A 250 -20.53 7.64 12.25
C ASP A 250 -21.16 6.40 11.61
N LYS A 251 -21.00 6.20 10.28
CA LYS A 251 -21.75 5.19 9.56
C LYS A 251 -20.98 3.91 9.25
N TYR A 252 -19.83 4.02 8.64
CA TYR A 252 -19.11 2.91 8.03
C TYR A 252 -17.63 2.90 8.41
N SER A 253 -17.04 1.71 8.51
CA SER A 253 -15.61 1.55 8.25
C SER A 253 -15.42 1.44 6.74
N ILE A 254 -14.52 2.21 6.14
CA ILE A 254 -14.40 2.32 4.69
C ILE A 254 -13.11 1.63 4.22
N ASP A 255 -13.23 0.71 3.26
CA ASP A 255 -12.09 -0.03 2.70
C ASP A 255 -11.54 0.63 1.43
N TYR A 256 -12.36 1.42 0.72
CA TYR A 256 -11.95 2.05 -0.53
C TYR A 256 -12.87 3.21 -0.93
N VAL A 257 -12.29 4.22 -1.58
CA VAL A 257 -13.02 5.31 -2.23
C VAL A 257 -12.45 5.56 -3.64
N GLY A 258 -13.34 5.81 -4.60
CA GLY A 258 -12.95 6.07 -5.99
C GLY A 258 -13.85 7.08 -6.69
N HIS A 259 -13.29 7.83 -7.64
CA HIS A 259 -14.08 8.72 -8.49
C HIS A 259 -14.89 7.91 -9.51
N LEU A 260 -16.21 8.17 -9.59
CA LEU A 260 -17.15 7.55 -10.52
C LEU A 260 -17.89 8.67 -11.29
N GLY A 261 -17.26 9.20 -12.33
CA GLY A 261 -17.74 10.40 -12.99
C GLY A 261 -17.87 11.58 -12.03
N ARG A 262 -19.09 12.13 -11.86
CA ARG A 262 -19.39 13.17 -10.86
C ARG A 262 -19.70 12.60 -9.48
N LYS A 263 -19.98 11.30 -9.39
CA LYS A 263 -20.27 10.59 -8.18
C LYS A 263 -18.99 10.02 -7.58
N ALA A 264 -19.15 9.34 -6.46
CA ALA A 264 -18.08 8.61 -5.80
C ALA A 264 -18.51 7.16 -5.56
N LEU A 265 -17.57 6.23 -5.68
CA LEU A 265 -17.69 4.85 -5.23
C LEU A 265 -17.12 4.75 -3.83
N CYS A 266 -17.85 4.09 -2.94
CA CYS A 266 -17.41 3.76 -1.59
C CYS A 266 -17.62 2.26 -1.34
N LEU A 267 -16.59 1.60 -0.83
CA LEU A 267 -16.68 0.26 -0.30
C LEU A 267 -16.66 0.36 1.22
N GLY A 268 -17.81 0.11 1.86
CA GLY A 268 -17.99 0.34 3.29
C GLY A 268 -18.50 -0.91 4.02
N LEU A 269 -17.98 -1.13 5.22
CA LEU A 269 -18.44 -2.15 6.15
C LEU A 269 -19.58 -1.57 6.98
N VAL A 270 -20.77 -2.16 6.89
CA VAL A 270 -21.96 -1.72 7.63
C VAL A 270 -21.88 -2.08 9.11
N MET A 271 -21.07 -3.08 9.45
CA MET A 271 -20.75 -3.56 10.80
C MET A 271 -21.97 -3.97 11.64
N ARG A 272 -23.03 -4.46 10.98
CA ARG A 272 -24.28 -4.82 11.66
C ARG A 272 -24.22 -6.21 12.29
N ASP A 273 -23.65 -7.19 11.56
CA ASP A 273 -23.72 -8.60 11.92
C ASP A 273 -22.40 -9.12 12.53
N TYR A 274 -21.27 -8.72 11.95
CA TYR A 274 -19.93 -9.22 12.32
C TYR A 274 -18.91 -8.13 12.61
N GLY A 275 -19.34 -6.85 12.72
CA GLY A 275 -18.46 -5.72 12.98
C GLY A 275 -17.45 -5.51 11.85
N VAL A 276 -16.21 -5.22 12.21
CA VAL A 276 -15.11 -4.99 11.25
C VAL A 276 -14.72 -6.23 10.43
N TYR A 277 -15.27 -7.39 10.71
CA TYR A 277 -15.03 -8.62 9.96
C TYR A 277 -16.08 -8.87 8.86
N GLU A 278 -17.03 -7.94 8.68
CA GLU A 278 -17.97 -8.02 7.55
C GLU A 278 -17.24 -7.82 6.21
N HIS A 279 -17.87 -8.33 5.16
CA HIS A 279 -17.46 -8.03 3.79
C HIS A 279 -18.05 -6.70 3.31
N PRO A 280 -17.35 -6.00 2.38
CA PRO A 280 -17.75 -4.66 1.98
C PRO A 280 -19.06 -4.63 1.20
N THR A 281 -19.79 -3.56 1.39
CA THR A 281 -20.97 -3.16 0.61
C THR A 281 -20.52 -2.06 -0.35
N PHE A 282 -20.96 -2.17 -1.60
CA PHE A 282 -20.73 -1.14 -2.62
C PHE A 282 -21.78 -0.05 -2.49
N PHE A 283 -21.33 1.19 -2.37
CA PHE A 283 -22.18 2.38 -2.36
C PHE A 283 -21.76 3.32 -3.48
N VAL A 284 -22.74 3.85 -4.21
CA VAL A 284 -22.54 5.03 -5.06
C VAL A 284 -23.07 6.24 -4.32
N VAL A 285 -22.24 7.25 -4.17
CA VAL A 285 -22.49 8.42 -3.33
C VAL A 285 -22.47 9.70 -4.18
N ASP A 286 -23.48 10.54 -4.02
CA ASP A 286 -23.56 11.87 -4.60
C ASP A 286 -24.25 12.86 -3.63
N GLU A 287 -24.55 14.06 -4.09
CA GLU A 287 -25.23 15.11 -3.34
C GLU A 287 -26.64 14.74 -2.83
N ASN A 288 -27.27 13.70 -3.42
CA ASN A 288 -28.59 13.22 -3.01
C ASN A 288 -28.51 12.09 -1.98
N GLY A 289 -27.32 11.62 -1.65
CA GLY A 289 -27.07 10.59 -0.64
C GLY A 289 -26.38 9.34 -1.20
N GLU A 290 -26.62 8.23 -0.51
CA GLU A 290 -25.95 6.94 -0.70
C GLU A 290 -26.91 5.93 -1.35
N GLU A 291 -26.52 5.39 -2.49
CA GLU A 291 -27.22 4.28 -3.14
C GLU A 291 -26.50 2.96 -2.78
N ASN A 292 -27.14 2.08 -2.05
CA ASN A 292 -26.63 0.77 -1.68
C ASN A 292 -26.80 -0.21 -2.86
N LEU A 293 -25.71 -0.74 -3.39
CA LEU A 293 -25.68 -1.67 -4.52
C LEU A 293 -25.47 -3.14 -4.09
N GLY A 294 -25.47 -3.40 -2.80
CA GLY A 294 -25.35 -4.74 -2.24
C GLY A 294 -23.98 -5.07 -1.68
N ARG A 295 -23.96 -6.09 -0.83
CA ARG A 295 -22.73 -6.63 -0.23
C ARG A 295 -22.06 -7.60 -1.19
N TYR A 296 -20.76 -7.48 -1.31
CA TYR A 296 -19.92 -8.47 -1.96
C TYR A 296 -19.40 -9.45 -0.90
N ASP A 297 -19.74 -10.72 -1.05
CA ASP A 297 -19.46 -11.74 -0.02
C ASP A 297 -18.01 -12.27 -0.08
N ARG A 298 -17.05 -11.37 -0.27
CA ARG A 298 -15.60 -11.61 -0.24
C ARG A 298 -14.86 -10.31 0.07
N ARG A 299 -13.59 -10.40 0.41
CA ARG A 299 -12.72 -9.22 0.53
C ARG A 299 -12.43 -8.61 -0.84
N VAL A 300 -12.32 -7.29 -0.88
CA VAL A 300 -11.89 -6.50 -2.05
C VAL A 300 -10.41 -6.19 -1.91
N ASN A 301 -9.65 -7.21 -1.63
CA ASN A 301 -8.19 -7.21 -1.55
C ASN A 301 -7.71 -8.68 -1.53
N SER A 302 -6.47 -8.91 -1.95
CA SER A 302 -5.82 -10.21 -1.74
C SER A 302 -5.32 -10.28 -0.30
N GLU A 303 -5.90 -11.19 0.47
CA GLU A 303 -5.52 -11.48 1.87
C GLU A 303 -4.82 -12.83 2.00
N VAL A 304 -4.39 -13.40 0.89
CA VAL A 304 -3.44 -14.52 0.93
C VAL A 304 -2.13 -13.98 1.47
N VAL A 305 -1.79 -14.35 2.69
CA VAL A 305 -0.59 -13.83 3.36
C VAL A 305 0.57 -14.79 3.29
N THR A 306 1.76 -14.25 3.37
CA THR A 306 3.01 -14.98 3.49
C THR A 306 3.80 -14.41 4.66
N ASP A 307 4.66 -15.21 5.28
CA ASP A 307 5.58 -14.76 6.34
C ASP A 307 6.58 -13.70 5.82
N CYS A 308 6.66 -13.54 4.51
CA CYS A 308 7.52 -12.56 3.86
C CYS A 308 6.69 -11.37 3.40
N PHE A 309 6.72 -10.27 4.14
CA PHE A 309 6.07 -9.03 3.72
C PHE A 309 6.64 -8.52 2.39
N SER A 310 5.78 -8.41 1.38
CA SER A 310 6.19 -8.08 0.00
C SER A 310 6.42 -6.59 -0.23
N GLY A 311 5.95 -5.71 0.65
CA GLY A 311 6.02 -4.25 0.49
C GLY A 311 4.64 -3.62 0.29
N ALA A 312 4.61 -2.38 -0.20
CA ALA A 312 3.36 -1.68 -0.50
C ALA A 312 2.64 -2.38 -1.66
N VAL A 313 1.34 -2.58 -1.49
CA VAL A 313 0.48 -3.20 -2.50
C VAL A 313 -0.74 -2.30 -2.73
N THR A 314 -1.24 -2.30 -3.96
CA THR A 314 -2.48 -1.62 -4.31
C THR A 314 -3.45 -2.66 -4.86
N GLY A 315 -4.38 -3.07 -4.03
CA GLY A 315 -5.37 -4.08 -4.39
C GLY A 315 -6.49 -3.58 -5.30
N GLN A 316 -6.58 -2.26 -5.57
CA GLN A 316 -7.69 -1.64 -6.31
C GLN A 316 -7.19 -0.59 -7.31
N ARG A 317 -7.83 -0.52 -8.50
CA ARG A 317 -7.58 0.48 -9.54
C ARG A 317 -8.87 0.89 -10.23
N MET A 318 -9.13 2.20 -10.32
CA MET A 318 -10.18 2.74 -11.18
C MET A 318 -9.64 3.02 -12.58
N VAL A 319 -10.31 2.51 -13.60
CA VAL A 319 -10.08 2.87 -15.01
C VAL A 319 -11.41 3.31 -15.61
N GLY A 320 -11.54 4.61 -15.85
CA GLY A 320 -12.83 5.20 -16.19
C GLY A 320 -13.84 5.00 -15.05
N GLU A 321 -14.95 4.34 -15.33
CA GLU A 321 -16.00 4.01 -14.36
C GLU A 321 -15.98 2.53 -13.90
N THR A 322 -14.91 1.81 -14.20
CA THR A 322 -14.71 0.42 -13.79
C THR A 322 -13.69 0.33 -12.66
N LEU A 323 -14.06 -0.31 -11.57
CA LEU A 323 -13.13 -0.70 -10.51
C LEU A 323 -12.57 -2.08 -10.82
N TYR A 324 -11.25 -2.18 -10.91
CA TYR A 324 -10.52 -3.45 -10.91
C TYR A 324 -9.94 -3.69 -9.54
N PHE A 325 -10.01 -4.92 -9.05
CA PHE A 325 -9.50 -5.25 -7.73
C PHE A 325 -9.09 -6.72 -7.61
N LEU A 326 -8.17 -6.98 -6.71
CA LEU A 326 -7.86 -8.33 -6.28
C LEU A 326 -8.87 -8.78 -5.23
N ASN A 327 -9.15 -10.08 -5.19
CA ASN A 327 -9.91 -10.69 -4.11
C ASN A 327 -9.19 -11.94 -3.60
N THR A 328 -9.56 -12.37 -2.41
CA THR A 328 -9.24 -13.71 -1.92
C THR A 328 -10.38 -14.65 -2.30
N ASP A 329 -10.04 -15.77 -2.94
CA ASP A 329 -11.00 -16.82 -3.32
C ASP A 329 -10.47 -18.21 -2.91
N GLY A 330 -10.98 -18.72 -1.80
CA GLY A 330 -10.49 -19.97 -1.23
C GLY A 330 -9.02 -19.85 -0.81
N VAL A 331 -8.14 -20.58 -1.49
CA VAL A 331 -6.69 -20.65 -1.15
C VAL A 331 -5.82 -19.75 -2.04
N GLY A 332 -6.40 -19.06 -2.98
CA GLY A 332 -5.70 -18.19 -3.93
C GLY A 332 -6.31 -16.81 -4.07
N SER A 333 -5.89 -16.12 -5.09
CA SER A 333 -6.34 -14.75 -5.40
C SER A 333 -6.95 -14.68 -6.78
N GLY A 334 -7.92 -13.78 -6.96
CA GLY A 334 -8.51 -13.47 -8.25
C GLY A 334 -8.40 -11.99 -8.60
N LEU A 335 -8.43 -11.70 -9.90
CA LEU A 335 -8.68 -10.37 -10.45
C LEU A 335 -10.16 -10.26 -10.76
N CYS A 336 -10.81 -9.26 -10.19
CA CYS A 336 -12.20 -8.94 -10.43
C CYS A 336 -12.34 -7.56 -11.05
N MET A 337 -13.46 -7.34 -11.72
CA MET A 337 -13.92 -6.00 -12.07
C MET A 337 -15.32 -5.76 -11.52
N TRP A 338 -15.61 -4.51 -11.25
CA TRP A 338 -16.95 -4.05 -10.89
C TRP A 338 -17.36 -2.89 -11.79
N THR A 339 -18.59 -2.95 -12.29
CA THR A 339 -19.29 -1.81 -12.89
C THR A 339 -20.66 -1.66 -12.26
N ARG A 340 -21.25 -0.49 -12.37
CA ARG A 340 -22.60 -0.25 -11.82
C ARG A 340 -23.66 -1.12 -12.49
N GLU A 341 -23.50 -1.43 -13.77
CA GLU A 341 -24.48 -2.20 -14.56
C GLU A 341 -24.39 -3.70 -14.29
N THR A 342 -23.19 -4.23 -14.17
CA THR A 342 -22.96 -5.70 -14.13
C THR A 342 -22.65 -6.23 -12.75
N GLY A 343 -22.37 -5.34 -11.78
CA GLY A 343 -21.82 -5.75 -10.49
C GLY A 343 -20.42 -6.33 -10.60
N VAL A 344 -20.05 -7.21 -9.67
CA VAL A 344 -18.72 -7.85 -9.66
C VAL A 344 -18.66 -9.01 -10.64
N GLN A 345 -17.59 -9.06 -11.42
CA GLN A 345 -17.26 -10.16 -12.33
C GLN A 345 -15.80 -10.57 -12.11
N THR A 346 -15.54 -11.88 -12.02
CA THR A 346 -14.18 -12.42 -11.97
C THR A 346 -13.62 -12.50 -13.39
N LEU A 347 -12.46 -11.90 -13.62
CA LEU A 347 -11.76 -11.92 -14.91
C LEU A 347 -10.72 -13.04 -14.97
N PHE A 348 -10.00 -13.24 -13.89
CA PHE A 348 -8.93 -14.20 -13.75
C PHE A 348 -8.85 -14.67 -12.30
N GLY A 349 -8.53 -15.93 -12.07
CA GLY A 349 -8.39 -16.47 -10.71
C GLY A 349 -7.90 -17.91 -10.74
N GLY A 350 -7.46 -18.39 -9.58
CA GLY A 350 -6.92 -19.73 -9.39
C GLY A 350 -6.29 -19.87 -8.02
N ASP A 351 -5.42 -20.89 -7.86
CA ASP A 351 -4.71 -21.16 -6.61
C ASP A 351 -3.40 -20.34 -6.50
N ASP A 352 -3.15 -19.42 -7.44
CA ASP A 352 -1.97 -18.56 -7.40
C ASP A 352 -2.18 -17.35 -6.45
N TYR A 353 -1.07 -16.81 -5.98
CA TYR A 353 -1.08 -15.64 -5.12
C TYR A 353 -0.76 -14.37 -5.91
N LEU A 354 -1.79 -13.59 -6.23
CA LEU A 354 -1.65 -12.25 -6.79
C LEU A 354 -1.43 -11.25 -5.65
N ILE A 355 -0.32 -10.54 -5.68
CA ILE A 355 0.12 -9.66 -4.60
C ILE A 355 -0.31 -8.22 -4.86
N ASP A 356 0.02 -7.72 -6.05
CA ASP A 356 -0.19 -6.34 -6.47
C ASP A 356 -0.44 -6.29 -7.97
N PHE A 357 -1.09 -5.24 -8.46
CA PHE A 357 -1.28 -5.08 -9.90
C PHE A 357 -1.39 -3.61 -10.30
N ASP A 358 -1.13 -3.34 -11.59
CA ASP A 358 -1.51 -2.09 -12.23
C ASP A 358 -2.03 -2.30 -13.64
N THR A 359 -2.90 -1.41 -14.07
CA THR A 359 -3.47 -1.31 -15.41
C THR A 359 -3.85 0.13 -15.71
N LYS A 360 -3.67 0.59 -16.95
CA LYS A 360 -4.12 1.91 -17.41
C LYS A 360 -5.31 1.80 -18.38
N ASP A 361 -5.54 0.64 -18.98
CA ASP A 361 -6.53 0.44 -20.04
C ASP A 361 -7.62 -0.60 -19.69
N GLY A 362 -7.47 -1.32 -18.57
CA GLY A 362 -8.38 -2.39 -18.17
C GLY A 362 -8.33 -3.62 -19.09
N LYS A 363 -7.28 -3.76 -19.90
CA LYS A 363 -7.07 -4.89 -20.84
C LYS A 363 -5.76 -5.61 -20.57
N ARG A 364 -4.69 -4.85 -20.33
CA ARG A 364 -3.38 -5.38 -19.93
C ARG A 364 -3.18 -5.12 -18.46
N PHE A 365 -2.86 -6.17 -17.72
CA PHE A 365 -2.62 -6.15 -16.29
C PHE A 365 -1.21 -6.65 -16.00
N LEU A 366 -0.45 -5.86 -15.27
CA LEU A 366 0.84 -6.25 -14.74
C LEU A 366 0.63 -6.68 -13.29
N PHE A 367 1.17 -7.84 -12.93
CA PHE A 367 1.05 -8.39 -11.57
C PHE A 367 2.42 -8.59 -10.94
N SER A 368 2.52 -8.34 -9.64
CA SER A 368 3.44 -9.05 -8.79
C SER A 368 2.70 -10.29 -8.29
N ALA A 369 3.22 -11.47 -8.55
CA ALA A 369 2.53 -12.71 -8.22
C ALA A 369 3.49 -13.87 -7.92
N ALA A 370 3.08 -14.77 -7.04
CA ALA A 370 3.68 -16.07 -6.84
C ALA A 370 2.81 -17.13 -7.54
N VAL A 371 3.35 -17.69 -8.62
CA VAL A 371 2.63 -18.63 -9.51
C VAL A 371 3.14 -20.05 -9.28
N GLY A 372 2.24 -20.96 -8.92
CA GLY A 372 2.58 -22.33 -8.56
C GLY A 372 3.52 -22.39 -7.35
N LEU A 373 4.68 -22.99 -7.51
CA LEU A 373 5.71 -23.08 -6.46
C LEU A 373 6.86 -22.07 -6.63
N LYS A 374 6.66 -21.05 -7.46
CA LYS A 374 7.67 -20.02 -7.68
C LYS A 374 7.54 -18.91 -6.63
N LEU A 375 8.64 -18.27 -6.33
CA LEU A 375 8.67 -17.02 -5.57
C LEU A 375 8.10 -15.89 -6.43
N PRO A 376 7.70 -14.75 -5.83
CA PRO A 376 7.10 -13.64 -6.55
C PRO A 376 7.97 -13.11 -7.69
N GLU A 377 7.33 -12.91 -8.85
CA GLU A 377 7.91 -12.28 -10.03
C GLU A 377 6.89 -11.31 -10.65
N VAL A 378 7.31 -10.56 -11.65
CA VAL A 378 6.40 -9.70 -12.43
C VAL A 378 5.84 -10.49 -13.60
N TYR A 379 4.53 -10.40 -13.77
CA TYR A 379 3.78 -11.08 -14.83
C TYR A 379 2.93 -10.10 -15.62
N LEU A 380 2.64 -10.45 -16.88
CA LEU A 380 1.66 -9.79 -17.74
C LEU A 380 0.49 -10.74 -18.01
N TRP A 381 -0.73 -10.20 -17.96
CA TRP A 381 -1.94 -10.86 -18.41
C TRP A 381 -2.77 -9.91 -19.30
N ASP A 382 -3.21 -10.40 -20.46
CA ASP A 382 -4.01 -9.65 -21.45
C ASP A 382 -5.27 -10.43 -21.90
N GLY A 383 -5.77 -11.31 -21.01
CA GLY A 383 -6.91 -12.17 -21.28
C GLY A 383 -6.53 -13.60 -21.70
N GLY A 384 -5.26 -13.87 -21.91
CA GLY A 384 -4.71 -15.17 -22.23
C GLY A 384 -4.06 -15.90 -21.05
N GLN A 385 -2.89 -16.46 -21.28
CA GLN A 385 -2.06 -17.05 -20.24
C GLN A 385 -1.26 -15.97 -19.51
N LEU A 386 -0.97 -16.22 -18.24
CA LEU A 386 -0.11 -15.38 -17.44
C LEU A 386 1.34 -15.51 -17.90
N GLU A 387 1.93 -14.44 -18.42
CA GLU A 387 3.29 -14.41 -18.96
C GLU A 387 4.27 -13.88 -17.93
N GLN A 388 5.28 -14.66 -17.53
CA GLN A 388 6.34 -14.22 -16.65
C GLN A 388 7.29 -13.25 -17.36
N LEU A 389 7.51 -12.06 -16.80
CA LEU A 389 8.37 -11.01 -17.35
C LEU A 389 9.75 -10.96 -16.70
N THR A 390 9.87 -11.36 -15.44
CA THR A 390 11.13 -11.30 -14.68
C THR A 390 11.50 -12.65 -14.10
N ASP A 391 12.77 -12.81 -13.74
CA ASP A 391 13.31 -14.02 -13.11
C ASP A 391 14.34 -13.64 -12.03
N PHE A 392 13.90 -12.89 -11.04
CA PHE A 392 14.76 -12.45 -9.93
C PHE A 392 15.12 -13.57 -8.97
N ASN A 393 14.26 -14.60 -8.89
CA ASN A 393 14.32 -15.66 -7.90
C ASN A 393 14.75 -17.02 -8.44
N GLY A 394 14.85 -17.20 -9.77
CA GLY A 394 15.18 -18.48 -10.38
C GLY A 394 16.50 -19.06 -9.88
N ALA A 395 17.54 -18.24 -9.80
CA ALA A 395 18.85 -18.66 -9.29
C ALA A 395 18.83 -19.07 -7.80
N ALA A 396 17.94 -18.49 -6.98
CA ALA A 396 17.81 -18.83 -5.56
C ALA A 396 17.27 -20.25 -5.34
N LEU A 397 16.41 -20.70 -6.23
CA LEU A 397 15.76 -22.01 -6.20
C LEU A 397 16.44 -23.07 -7.10
N GLU A 398 17.50 -22.70 -7.83
CA GLU A 398 18.19 -23.60 -8.76
C GLU A 398 18.73 -24.86 -8.05
N GLY A 399 18.31 -26.02 -8.53
CA GLY A 399 18.70 -27.32 -7.99
C GLY A 399 18.11 -27.64 -6.61
N VAL A 400 17.23 -26.79 -6.07
CA VAL A 400 16.53 -27.02 -4.82
C VAL A 400 15.31 -27.88 -5.05
N THR A 401 15.16 -28.94 -4.26
CA THR A 401 13.94 -29.75 -4.26
C THR A 401 12.96 -29.17 -3.23
N ILE A 402 11.80 -28.74 -3.70
CA ILE A 402 10.73 -28.19 -2.87
C ILE A 402 9.67 -29.28 -2.68
N SER A 403 9.14 -29.40 -1.46
CA SER A 403 7.99 -30.24 -1.18
C SER A 403 6.72 -29.57 -1.70
N VAL A 404 5.92 -30.30 -2.44
CA VAL A 404 4.63 -29.80 -2.96
C VAL A 404 3.57 -29.94 -1.86
N PRO A 405 2.87 -28.86 -1.48
CA PRO A 405 1.73 -28.95 -0.60
C PRO A 405 0.60 -29.76 -1.25
N GLU A 406 0.05 -30.70 -0.50
CA GLU A 406 -1.14 -31.47 -0.92
C GLU A 406 -2.37 -30.89 -0.23
N ARG A 407 -3.36 -30.46 -1.01
CA ARG A 407 -4.61 -29.93 -0.46
C ARG A 407 -5.39 -31.05 0.21
N LEU A 408 -5.89 -30.77 1.41
CA LEU A 408 -6.75 -31.63 2.21
C LEU A 408 -8.02 -30.84 2.54
N THR A 409 -9.19 -31.36 2.14
CA THR A 409 -10.46 -30.77 2.53
C THR A 409 -11.20 -31.72 3.47
N PHE A 410 -11.71 -31.21 4.55
CA PHE A 410 -12.57 -31.97 5.46
C PHE A 410 -13.75 -31.12 5.93
N THR A 411 -14.88 -31.78 6.13
CA THR A 411 -16.09 -31.14 6.62
C THR A 411 -16.10 -31.14 8.15
N ASN A 412 -16.28 -29.98 8.77
CA ASN A 412 -16.39 -29.87 10.22
C ASN A 412 -17.76 -30.34 10.75
N THR A 413 -17.97 -30.28 12.06
CA THR A 413 -19.22 -30.70 12.73
C THR A 413 -20.43 -29.87 12.33
N ASP A 414 -20.23 -28.65 11.84
CA ASP A 414 -21.29 -27.73 11.41
C ASP A 414 -21.61 -27.85 9.91
N GLY A 415 -20.98 -28.81 9.22
CA GLY A 415 -21.18 -29.05 7.79
C GLY A 415 -20.42 -28.09 6.87
N VAL A 416 -19.41 -27.37 7.39
CA VAL A 416 -18.57 -26.45 6.65
C VAL A 416 -17.31 -27.17 6.19
N ASP A 417 -16.99 -27.05 4.90
CA ASP A 417 -15.73 -27.56 4.35
C ASP A 417 -14.56 -26.64 4.71
N ILE A 418 -13.52 -27.25 5.27
CA ILE A 418 -12.30 -26.57 5.69
C ILE A 418 -11.15 -27.09 4.86
N ASP A 419 -10.41 -26.17 4.24
CA ASP A 419 -9.20 -26.45 3.51
C ASP A 419 -7.97 -26.45 4.43
N GLY A 420 -7.12 -27.43 4.20
CA GLY A 420 -5.81 -27.52 4.81
C GLY A 420 -4.77 -28.01 3.82
N PHE A 421 -3.51 -27.96 4.21
CA PHE A 421 -2.43 -28.44 3.37
C PHE A 421 -1.55 -29.40 4.17
N VAL A 422 -1.14 -30.49 3.53
CA VAL A 422 -0.15 -31.41 4.05
C VAL A 422 1.13 -31.25 3.25
N MET A 423 2.21 -30.83 3.91
CA MET A 423 3.52 -30.75 3.29
C MET A 423 4.39 -31.91 3.78
N LYS A 424 4.59 -32.91 2.92
CA LYS A 424 5.44 -34.05 3.21
C LYS A 424 6.91 -33.66 3.10
N PRO A 425 7.83 -34.24 3.92
CA PRO A 425 9.26 -33.95 3.79
C PRO A 425 9.81 -34.41 2.44
N VAL A 426 10.82 -33.71 1.93
CA VAL A 426 11.55 -34.14 0.74
C VAL A 426 12.14 -35.54 0.96
N GLY A 427 11.84 -36.46 0.07
CA GLY A 427 12.20 -37.86 0.20
C GLY A 427 11.28 -38.69 1.12
N TYR A 428 10.02 -38.21 1.25
CA TYR A 428 8.99 -38.99 1.97
C TYR A 428 8.80 -40.38 1.36
N GLU A 429 8.74 -41.38 2.26
CA GLU A 429 8.50 -42.77 1.91
C GLU A 429 7.18 -43.24 2.58
N PRO A 430 6.20 -43.72 1.79
CA PRO A 430 4.98 -44.29 2.37
C PRO A 430 5.24 -45.39 3.38
N GLY A 431 4.49 -45.39 4.47
CA GLY A 431 4.64 -46.37 5.55
C GLY A 431 5.68 -46.05 6.61
N LYS A 432 6.57 -45.10 6.39
CA LYS A 432 7.44 -44.54 7.44
C LYS A 432 6.70 -43.51 8.28
N ARG A 433 7.05 -43.43 9.58
CA ARG A 433 6.53 -42.41 10.49
C ARG A 433 7.48 -41.22 10.53
N TYR A 434 6.92 -40.02 10.48
CA TYR A 434 7.64 -38.76 10.54
C TYR A 434 7.07 -37.89 11.69
N PRO A 435 7.86 -37.05 12.34
CA PRO A 435 7.33 -35.99 13.19
C PRO A 435 6.37 -35.09 12.42
N GLY A 436 5.24 -34.71 13.03
CA GLY A 436 4.27 -33.79 12.44
C GLY A 436 4.29 -32.48 13.20
N ILE A 437 4.17 -31.37 12.48
CA ILE A 437 3.92 -30.03 13.01
C ILE A 437 2.57 -29.60 12.47
N LEU A 438 1.66 -29.25 13.39
CA LEU A 438 0.40 -28.60 13.02
C LEU A 438 0.62 -27.09 13.12
N HIS A 439 0.43 -26.39 12.00
CA HIS A 439 0.40 -24.95 11.96
C HIS A 439 -1.04 -24.50 11.76
N ILE A 440 -1.59 -23.76 12.71
CA ILE A 440 -2.93 -23.20 12.65
C ILE A 440 -2.78 -21.70 12.36
N HIS A 441 -3.35 -21.27 11.24
CA HIS A 441 -3.40 -19.86 10.86
C HIS A 441 -4.69 -19.25 11.38
N GLY A 442 -4.59 -18.06 12.00
CA GLY A 442 -5.74 -17.32 12.51
C GLY A 442 -6.28 -16.31 11.50
#